data_0342baed591393b69f87a7dc43b9d988
#
_entry.id   0342baed591393b69f87a7dc43b9d988
#
_cell.length_a   1.000
_cell.length_b   1.000
_cell.length_c   1.000
_cell.angle_alpha   90.00
_cell.angle_beta   90.00
_cell.angle_gamma   90.00
#
_symmetry.space_group_name_H-M   'P 1'
#
loop_
_entity.id
_entity.type
_entity.pdbx_description
1 polymer ?
#
loop_
_entity_poly.entity_id
_entity_poly.type
_entity_poly.pdbx_seq_one_letter_code
_entity_poly.pdbx_strand_id
1 'polypeptide(L)'
;MVTDKTLILDTRQVKQKIKRMAFEIFEHNFKEKGIVIAGIEGQGYILAKLLAKEVENISPLEIKLVKISLDKIAPQQSEIKLDCDLKELKKKCIIMVDDVLNTGRTFAYGMKPFLTIEVKKIETAVLVNRSHTLFPIYPQYTGYELATTLKDHVEVNLGDETVHLV
;
A
#
# COMPACT_ATOMS: atom_id res chain seq x y z
N MET A 1 -13.00 28.63 6.84
CA MET A 1 -11.72 28.78 6.14
C MET A 1 -11.65 27.77 5.02
N VAL A 2 -11.46 28.25 3.81
CA VAL A 2 -11.17 27.36 2.68
C VAL A 2 -9.68 27.00 2.81
N THR A 3 -9.38 25.76 3.15
CA THR A 3 -8.01 25.26 3.04
C THR A 3 -7.69 25.16 1.54
N ASP A 4 -6.71 25.91 1.10
CA ASP A 4 -6.25 25.83 -0.28
C ASP A 4 -5.68 24.44 -0.54
N LYS A 5 -6.40 23.66 -1.34
CA LYS A 5 -5.93 22.34 -1.78
C LYS A 5 -5.16 22.50 -3.07
N THR A 6 -3.93 22.01 -3.08
CA THR A 6 -3.10 22.00 -4.29
C THR A 6 -3.17 20.61 -4.92
N LEU A 7 -3.60 20.54 -6.17
CA LEU A 7 -3.62 19.28 -6.92
C LEU A 7 -2.18 18.83 -7.20
N ILE A 8 -1.83 17.64 -6.75
CA ILE A 8 -0.53 17.01 -6.98
C ILE A 8 -0.60 16.00 -8.13
N LEU A 9 -1.61 15.13 -8.11
CA LEU A 9 -1.85 14.16 -9.17
C LEU A 9 -3.32 14.20 -9.57
N ASP A 10 -3.58 14.34 -10.86
CA ASP A 10 -4.92 14.20 -11.43
C ASP A 10 -5.26 12.73 -11.68
N THR A 11 -6.49 12.46 -12.09
CA THR A 11 -6.99 11.10 -12.34
C THR A 11 -6.13 10.33 -13.34
N ARG A 12 -5.72 10.98 -14.42
CA ARG A 12 -4.87 10.35 -15.44
C ARG A 12 -3.50 9.97 -14.89
N GLN A 13 -2.89 10.86 -14.11
CA GLN A 13 -1.59 10.62 -13.48
C GLN A 13 -1.66 9.49 -12.45
N VAL A 14 -2.70 9.47 -11.61
CA VAL A 14 -2.91 8.38 -10.65
C VAL A 14 -3.03 7.03 -11.36
N LYS A 15 -3.83 6.96 -12.42
CA LYS A 15 -3.98 5.73 -13.21
C LYS A 15 -2.66 5.27 -13.83
N GLN A 16 -1.86 6.20 -14.34
CA GLN A 16 -0.54 5.89 -14.91
C GLN A 16 0.41 5.34 -13.84
N LYS A 17 0.42 5.93 -12.64
CA LYS A 17 1.24 5.46 -11.52
C LYS A 17 0.85 4.04 -11.11
N ILE A 18 -0.44 3.76 -10.98
CA ILE A 18 -0.94 2.44 -10.62
C ILE A 18 -0.53 1.39 -11.67
N LYS A 19 -0.67 1.70 -12.95
CA LYS A 19 -0.22 0.80 -14.02
C LYS A 19 1.26 0.51 -13.95
N ARG A 20 2.09 1.53 -13.79
CA ARG A 20 3.54 1.36 -13.66
C ARG A 20 3.90 0.48 -12.46
N MET A 21 3.27 0.75 -11.31
CA MET A 21 3.49 -0.04 -10.10
C MET A 21 3.10 -1.51 -10.32
N ALA A 22 2.01 -1.77 -11.03
CA ALA A 22 1.57 -3.13 -11.35
C ALA A 22 2.61 -3.87 -12.20
N PHE A 23 3.20 -3.22 -13.21
CA PHE A 23 4.29 -3.80 -13.99
C PHE A 23 5.53 -4.08 -13.13
N GLU A 24 5.90 -3.17 -12.25
CA GLU A 24 7.03 -3.38 -11.32
C GLU A 24 6.77 -4.56 -10.38
N ILE A 25 5.55 -4.68 -9.86
CA ILE A 25 5.14 -5.82 -9.02
C ILE A 25 5.30 -7.13 -9.79
N PHE A 26 4.84 -7.17 -11.03
CA PHE A 26 4.97 -8.36 -11.87
C PHE A 26 6.44 -8.68 -12.15
N GLU A 27 7.25 -7.70 -12.49
CA GLU A 27 8.69 -7.89 -12.75
C GLU A 27 9.42 -8.51 -11.55
N HIS A 28 9.08 -8.08 -10.34
CA HIS A 28 9.71 -8.60 -9.11
C HIS A 28 9.15 -9.96 -8.67
N ASN A 29 8.06 -10.42 -9.26
CA ASN A 29 7.34 -11.62 -8.82
C ASN A 29 7.01 -12.59 -9.97
N PHE A 30 7.60 -12.43 -11.14
CA PHE A 30 7.21 -13.19 -12.33
C PHE A 30 7.47 -14.70 -12.22
N LYS A 31 8.35 -15.12 -11.31
CA LYS A 31 8.62 -16.54 -11.05
C LYS A 31 7.63 -17.18 -10.10
N GLU A 32 6.80 -16.37 -9.44
CA GLU A 32 5.79 -16.86 -8.51
C GLU A 32 4.55 -17.34 -9.27
N LYS A 33 3.83 -18.30 -8.69
CA LYS A 33 2.52 -18.72 -9.17
C LYS A 33 1.47 -17.71 -8.77
N GLY A 34 1.58 -17.18 -7.56
CA GLY A 34 0.66 -16.19 -7.00
C GLY A 34 1.32 -15.36 -5.92
N ILE A 35 0.72 -14.22 -5.63
CA ILE A 35 1.16 -13.28 -4.60
C ILE A 35 -0.04 -12.84 -3.76
N VAL A 36 0.25 -12.32 -2.58
CA VAL A 36 -0.76 -11.73 -1.69
C VAL A 36 -0.60 -10.21 -1.74
N ILE A 37 -1.68 -9.51 -2.02
CA ILE A 37 -1.73 -8.05 -1.93
C ILE A 37 -2.60 -7.71 -0.72
N ALA A 38 -1.98 -7.15 0.31
CA ALA A 38 -2.59 -6.87 1.60
C ALA A 38 -2.69 -5.37 1.83
N GLY A 39 -3.89 -4.81 1.69
CA GLY A 39 -4.14 -3.39 1.83
C GLY A 39 -4.57 -2.99 3.23
N ILE A 40 -4.02 -1.87 3.71
CA ILE A 40 -4.45 -1.25 4.96
C ILE A 40 -5.86 -0.70 4.77
N GLU A 41 -6.77 -1.02 5.68
CA GLU A 41 -8.17 -0.60 5.64
C GLU A 41 -8.31 0.89 5.35
N GLY A 42 -9.27 1.26 4.52
CA GLY A 42 -9.46 2.61 3.99
C GLY A 42 -8.85 2.76 2.58
N GLN A 43 -8.20 3.88 2.31
CA GLN A 43 -7.64 4.16 0.99
C GLN A 43 -6.56 3.15 0.57
N GLY A 44 -5.80 2.60 1.53
CA GLY A 44 -4.82 1.56 1.25
C GLY A 44 -5.44 0.30 0.65
N TYR A 45 -6.57 -0.13 1.17
CA TYR A 45 -7.29 -1.29 0.62
C TYR A 45 -7.89 -1.00 -0.77
N ILE A 46 -8.35 0.21 -0.99
CA ILE A 46 -8.83 0.63 -2.32
C ILE A 46 -7.67 0.59 -3.33
N LEU A 47 -6.51 1.11 -2.96
CA LEU A 47 -5.31 1.02 -3.80
C LEU A 47 -4.91 -0.45 -4.06
N ALA A 48 -4.97 -1.28 -3.02
CA ALA A 48 -4.67 -2.72 -3.14
C ALA A 48 -5.58 -3.40 -4.18
N LYS A 49 -6.87 -3.08 -4.16
CA LYS A 49 -7.83 -3.60 -5.17
C LYS A 49 -7.49 -3.15 -6.59
N LEU A 50 -7.13 -1.88 -6.75
CA LEU A 50 -6.75 -1.33 -8.05
C LEU A 50 -5.46 -1.97 -8.57
N LEU A 51 -4.46 -2.14 -7.71
CA LEU A 51 -3.21 -2.82 -8.05
C LEU A 51 -3.46 -4.30 -8.40
N ALA A 52 -4.25 -5.00 -7.60
CA ALA A 52 -4.60 -6.41 -7.84
C ALA A 52 -5.23 -6.58 -9.23
N LYS A 53 -6.18 -5.73 -9.57
CA LYS A 53 -6.86 -5.75 -10.87
C LYS A 53 -5.88 -5.51 -12.02
N GLU A 54 -5.01 -4.52 -11.89
CA GLU A 54 -4.00 -4.22 -12.94
C GLU A 54 -2.98 -5.34 -13.09
N VAL A 55 -2.52 -5.95 -12.00
CA VAL A 55 -1.59 -7.09 -12.06
C VAL A 55 -2.27 -8.30 -12.72
N GLU A 56 -3.51 -8.58 -12.40
CA GLU A 56 -4.29 -9.65 -13.04
C GLU A 56 -4.44 -9.42 -14.56
N ASN A 57 -4.64 -8.17 -14.97
CA ASN A 57 -4.79 -7.81 -16.39
C ASN A 57 -3.52 -8.00 -17.20
N ILE A 58 -2.35 -7.84 -16.59
CA ILE A 58 -1.05 -7.84 -17.30
C ILE A 58 -0.24 -9.12 -17.08
N SER A 59 -0.69 -10.03 -16.23
CA SER A 59 0.12 -11.19 -15.83
C SER A 59 -0.76 -12.41 -15.55
N PRO A 60 -0.17 -13.63 -15.54
CA PRO A 60 -0.86 -14.85 -15.13
C PRO A 60 -0.84 -15.07 -13.60
N LEU A 61 -0.32 -14.12 -12.82
CA LEU A 61 -0.24 -14.26 -11.37
C LEU A 61 -1.62 -14.40 -10.73
N GLU A 62 -1.76 -15.37 -9.85
CA GLU A 62 -2.94 -15.50 -8.99
C GLU A 62 -2.81 -14.49 -7.84
N ILE A 63 -3.78 -13.60 -7.69
CA ILE A 63 -3.76 -12.56 -6.65
C ILE A 63 -4.74 -12.93 -5.55
N LYS A 64 -4.21 -13.05 -4.32
CA LYS A 64 -5.02 -13.11 -3.12
C LYS A 64 -5.06 -11.71 -2.49
N LEU A 65 -6.24 -11.12 -2.44
CA LEU A 65 -6.46 -9.81 -1.84
C LEU A 65 -6.81 -9.97 -0.37
N VAL A 66 -6.10 -9.24 0.50
CA VAL A 66 -6.28 -9.28 1.95
C VAL A 66 -6.46 -7.85 2.48
N LYS A 67 -7.38 -7.68 3.42
CA LYS A 67 -7.55 -6.43 4.16
C LYS A 67 -6.89 -6.54 5.52
N ILE A 68 -6.09 -5.52 5.86
CA ILE A 68 -5.45 -5.36 7.16
C ILE A 68 -6.21 -4.29 7.93
N SER A 69 -6.81 -4.65 9.04
CA SER A 69 -7.53 -3.73 9.93
C SER A 69 -6.73 -3.47 11.19
N LEU A 70 -6.44 -2.21 11.48
CA LEU A 70 -5.75 -1.76 12.70
C LEU A 70 -6.17 -0.33 13.02
N ASP A 71 -5.92 0.09 14.26
CA ASP A 71 -6.08 1.49 14.66
C ASP A 71 -4.85 2.29 14.22
N LYS A 72 -5.00 3.17 13.23
CA LYS A 72 -3.91 3.99 12.70
C LYS A 72 -3.39 5.02 13.71
N ILE A 73 -4.21 5.43 14.68
CA ILE A 73 -3.84 6.42 15.71
C ILE A 73 -3.00 5.74 16.80
N ALA A 74 -3.42 4.57 17.26
CA ALA A 74 -2.76 3.83 18.33
C ALA A 74 -2.61 2.35 17.94
N PRO A 75 -1.81 2.01 16.90
CA PRO A 75 -1.71 0.65 16.40
C PRO A 75 -1.13 -0.33 17.42
N GLN A 76 -0.34 0.16 18.39
CA GLN A 76 0.21 -0.65 19.46
C GLN A 76 -0.86 -1.15 20.46
N GLN A 77 -2.01 -0.50 20.51
CA GLN A 77 -3.11 -0.83 21.43
C GLN A 77 -4.20 -1.66 20.76
N SER A 78 -4.17 -1.79 19.43
CA SER A 78 -5.18 -2.53 18.69
C SER A 78 -4.70 -3.92 18.31
N GLU A 79 -5.65 -4.83 18.22
CA GLU A 79 -5.43 -6.10 17.56
C GLU A 79 -5.42 -5.88 16.05
N ILE A 80 -4.42 -6.43 15.37
CA ILE A 80 -4.32 -6.35 13.93
C ILE A 80 -5.05 -7.54 13.32
N LYS A 81 -6.09 -7.26 12.56
CA LYS A 81 -6.96 -8.29 11.96
C LYS A 81 -6.74 -8.37 10.46
N LEU A 82 -6.71 -9.59 9.97
CA LEU A 82 -6.75 -9.90 8.55
C LEU A 82 -8.11 -10.54 8.23
N ASP A 83 -8.59 -10.32 7.02
CA ASP A 83 -9.85 -10.92 6.55
C ASP A 83 -9.65 -12.31 5.92
N CYS A 84 -8.59 -13.00 6.30
CA CYS A 84 -8.30 -14.36 5.87
C CYS A 84 -7.60 -15.14 6.99
N ASP A 85 -7.51 -16.47 6.82
CA ASP A 85 -6.74 -17.33 7.70
C ASP A 85 -5.25 -17.19 7.38
N LEU A 86 -4.40 -17.02 8.41
CA LEU A 86 -2.94 -16.94 8.27
C LEU A 86 -2.33 -18.15 7.56
N LYS A 87 -2.95 -19.33 7.70
CA LYS A 87 -2.48 -20.56 7.02
C LYS A 87 -2.45 -20.42 5.50
N GLU A 88 -3.35 -19.61 4.94
CA GLU A 88 -3.44 -19.36 3.49
C GLU A 88 -2.27 -18.50 2.98
N LEU A 89 -1.55 -17.83 3.88
CA LEU A 89 -0.46 -16.91 3.55
C LEU A 89 0.92 -17.55 3.69
N LYS A 90 0.99 -18.77 4.18
CA LYS A 90 2.24 -19.47 4.44
C LYS A 90 3.06 -19.65 3.16
N LYS A 91 4.35 -19.30 3.23
CA LYS A 91 5.32 -19.37 2.11
C LYS A 91 4.95 -18.49 0.90
N LYS A 92 4.08 -17.51 1.10
CA LYS A 92 3.68 -16.56 0.05
C LYS A 92 4.53 -15.30 0.08
N CYS A 93 4.59 -14.62 -1.07
CA CYS A 93 5.08 -13.25 -1.16
C CYS A 93 3.95 -12.31 -0.77
N ILE A 94 4.20 -11.43 0.20
CA ILE A 94 3.23 -10.47 0.71
C ILE A 94 3.61 -9.09 0.22
N ILE A 95 2.68 -8.37 -0.41
CA ILE A 95 2.83 -6.96 -0.72
C ILE A 95 1.82 -6.19 0.12
N MET A 96 2.32 -5.46 1.10
CA MET A 96 1.50 -4.58 1.93
C MET A 96 1.31 -3.25 1.21
N VAL A 97 0.09 -2.75 1.21
CA VAL A 97 -0.29 -1.55 0.44
C VAL A 97 -0.94 -0.53 1.36
N ASP A 98 -0.50 0.72 1.27
CA ASP A 98 -1.19 1.87 1.83
C ASP A 98 -1.14 3.03 0.82
N ASP A 99 -1.97 4.04 1.04
CA ASP A 99 -2.05 5.19 0.14
C ASP A 99 -0.85 6.12 0.28
N VAL A 100 -0.48 6.47 1.51
CA VAL A 100 0.60 7.41 1.82
C VAL A 100 1.54 6.82 2.85
N LEU A 101 2.84 6.89 2.59
CA LEU A 101 3.87 6.60 3.59
C LEU A 101 4.24 7.89 4.31
N ASN A 102 3.86 7.99 5.57
CA ASN A 102 4.27 9.05 6.49
C ASN A 102 5.48 8.59 7.32
N THR A 103 5.23 8.16 8.55
CA THR A 103 6.29 7.70 9.47
C THR A 103 6.71 6.26 9.26
N GLY A 104 5.89 5.45 8.60
CA GLY A 104 6.06 4.01 8.46
C GLY A 104 5.46 3.20 9.61
N ARG A 105 4.87 3.85 10.62
CA ARG A 105 4.29 3.20 11.80
C ARG A 105 3.20 2.20 11.42
N THR A 106 2.28 2.57 10.55
CA THR A 106 1.18 1.71 10.11
C THR A 106 1.69 0.40 9.50
N PHE A 107 2.67 0.49 8.60
CA PHE A 107 3.29 -0.70 8.01
C PHE A 107 4.04 -1.53 9.05
N ALA A 108 4.82 -0.89 9.91
CA ALA A 108 5.61 -1.59 10.92
C ALA A 108 4.71 -2.44 11.83
N TYR A 109 3.65 -1.88 12.37
CA TYR A 109 2.69 -2.62 13.19
C TYR A 109 1.84 -3.59 12.38
N GLY A 110 1.44 -3.20 11.18
CA GLY A 110 0.66 -4.05 10.27
C GLY A 110 1.38 -5.32 9.83
N MET A 111 2.71 -5.37 9.92
CA MET A 111 3.50 -6.56 9.63
C MET A 111 3.32 -7.67 10.67
N LYS A 112 2.93 -7.36 11.89
CA LYS A 112 2.93 -8.32 13.02
C LYS A 112 2.30 -9.67 12.66
N PRO A 113 1.10 -9.76 12.08
CA PRO A 113 0.52 -11.05 11.76
C PRO A 113 1.40 -11.88 10.80
N PHE A 114 2.00 -11.24 9.81
CA PHE A 114 2.83 -11.92 8.81
C PHE A 114 4.15 -12.42 9.40
N LEU A 115 4.62 -11.81 10.48
CA LEU A 115 5.85 -12.24 11.17
C LEU A 115 5.63 -13.43 12.10
N THR A 116 4.39 -13.83 12.35
CA THR A 116 4.06 -15.01 13.16
C THR A 116 4.05 -16.31 12.36
N ILE A 117 4.17 -16.22 11.05
CA ILE A 117 4.21 -17.35 10.12
C ILE A 117 5.42 -17.25 9.21
N GLU A 118 5.78 -18.35 8.56
CA GLU A 118 6.80 -18.33 7.52
C GLU A 118 6.21 -17.76 6.24
N VAL A 119 6.62 -16.55 5.89
CA VAL A 119 6.33 -15.95 4.57
C VAL A 119 7.61 -15.91 3.74
N LYS A 120 7.48 -15.88 2.42
CA LYS A 120 8.64 -15.87 1.54
C LYS A 120 9.34 -14.52 1.56
N LYS A 121 8.59 -13.44 1.49
CA LYS A 121 9.06 -12.05 1.62
C LYS A 121 7.89 -11.11 1.93
N ILE A 122 8.21 -9.94 2.46
CA ILE A 122 7.26 -8.85 2.65
C ILE A 122 7.81 -7.64 1.90
N GLU A 123 7.02 -7.10 1.00
CA GLU A 123 7.29 -5.85 0.29
C GLU A 123 6.20 -4.84 0.62
N THR A 124 6.49 -3.56 0.42
CA THR A 124 5.51 -2.49 0.66
C THR A 124 5.33 -1.64 -0.60
N ALA A 125 4.10 -1.18 -0.80
CA ALA A 125 3.70 -0.34 -1.92
C ALA A 125 2.87 0.84 -1.42
N VAL A 126 3.19 2.03 -1.89
CA VAL A 126 2.46 3.26 -1.57
C VAL A 126 2.25 4.09 -2.83
N LEU A 127 1.15 4.82 -2.89
CA LEU A 127 0.94 5.78 -3.98
C LEU A 127 1.84 6.99 -3.81
N VAL A 128 1.96 7.50 -2.58
CA VAL A 128 2.79 8.67 -2.27
C VAL A 128 3.74 8.36 -1.11
N ASN A 129 5.03 8.62 -1.31
CA ASN A 129 6.04 8.59 -0.26
C ASN A 129 6.45 10.02 0.10
N ARG A 130 6.26 10.40 1.36
CA ARG A 130 6.62 11.73 1.88
C ARG A 130 8.05 11.82 2.39
N SER A 131 8.76 10.70 2.49
CA SER A 131 10.15 10.63 3.00
C SER A 131 10.34 11.14 4.44
N HIS A 132 9.34 10.92 5.30
CA HIS A 132 9.35 11.32 6.72
C HIS A 132 9.42 10.12 7.67
N THR A 133 10.03 9.01 7.25
CA THR A 133 10.01 7.76 8.00
C THR A 133 10.72 7.86 9.36
N LEU A 134 10.06 7.31 10.38
CA LEU A 134 10.60 7.10 11.73
C LEU A 134 10.79 5.61 12.03
N PHE A 135 10.26 4.74 11.19
CA PHE A 135 10.40 3.30 11.23
C PHE A 135 11.14 2.83 9.98
N PRO A 136 11.89 1.72 10.02
CA PRO A 136 12.73 1.29 8.90
C PRO A 136 11.90 0.64 7.78
N ILE A 137 11.01 1.41 7.21
CA ILE A 137 10.17 1.02 6.07
C ILE A 137 10.70 1.70 4.81
N TYR A 138 11.05 0.87 3.84
CA TYR A 138 11.44 1.32 2.51
C TYR A 138 10.50 0.69 1.49
N PRO A 139 9.63 1.47 0.83
CA PRO A 139 8.68 0.89 -0.12
C PRO A 139 9.40 0.47 -1.40
N GLN A 140 9.19 -0.78 -1.81
CA GLN A 140 9.69 -1.31 -3.07
C GLN A 140 8.96 -0.71 -4.26
N TYR A 141 7.71 -0.32 -4.05
CA TYR A 141 6.85 0.23 -5.10
C TYR A 141 6.29 1.56 -4.63
N THR A 142 6.69 2.64 -5.30
CA THR A 142 6.25 4.01 -4.98
C THR A 142 5.66 4.64 -6.23
N GLY A 143 4.44 5.14 -6.15
CA GLY A 143 3.81 5.85 -7.26
C GLY A 143 4.45 7.22 -7.48
N TYR A 144 4.58 7.99 -6.43
CA TYR A 144 5.11 9.35 -6.48
C TYR A 144 5.85 9.71 -5.20
N GLU A 145 7.04 10.27 -5.32
CA GLU A 145 7.79 10.80 -4.19
C GLU A 145 7.55 12.31 -4.08
N LEU A 146 7.08 12.75 -2.93
CA LEU A 146 6.76 14.15 -2.67
C LEU A 146 7.46 14.62 -1.40
N ALA A 147 8.47 15.47 -1.56
CA ALA A 147 9.09 16.15 -0.43
C ALA A 147 8.11 17.18 0.12
N THR A 148 7.70 17.00 1.37
CA THR A 148 6.75 17.89 2.06
C THR A 148 7.36 18.40 3.35
N THR A 149 6.82 19.52 3.88
CA THR A 149 7.13 19.95 5.24
C THR A 149 6.33 19.10 6.25
N LEU A 150 6.72 19.15 7.52
CA LEU A 150 6.00 18.43 8.58
C LEU A 150 4.57 18.94 8.79
N LYS A 151 4.27 20.14 8.35
CA LYS A 151 2.95 20.76 8.48
C LYS A 151 2.01 20.43 7.32
N ASP A 152 2.58 20.01 6.19
CA ASP A 152 1.78 19.67 5.02
C ASP A 152 1.12 18.31 5.21
N HIS A 153 -0.08 18.16 4.68
CA HIS A 153 -0.79 16.89 4.62
C HIS A 153 -1.03 16.49 3.17
N VAL A 154 -0.87 15.21 2.91
CA VAL A 154 -1.23 14.64 1.61
C VAL A 154 -2.57 13.93 1.76
N GLU A 155 -3.53 14.33 0.95
CA GLU A 155 -4.85 13.72 0.89
C GLU A 155 -4.98 12.93 -0.41
N VAL A 156 -5.17 11.62 -0.28
CA VAL A 156 -5.43 10.73 -1.40
C VAL A 156 -6.90 10.38 -1.41
N ASN A 157 -7.57 10.63 -2.54
CA ASN A 157 -8.95 10.22 -2.77
C ASN A 157 -8.98 9.30 -3.99
N LEU A 158 -9.09 8.00 -3.74
CA LEU A 158 -9.13 7.00 -4.82
C LEU A 158 -10.54 6.79 -5.38
N GLY A 159 -11.57 7.37 -4.78
CA GLY A 159 -12.89 7.50 -5.40
C GLY A 159 -12.84 8.42 -6.62
N ASP A 160 -12.17 9.55 -6.48
CA ASP A 160 -11.93 10.51 -7.58
C ASP A 160 -10.60 10.26 -8.30
N GLU A 161 -9.76 9.39 -7.75
CA GLU A 161 -8.40 9.09 -8.25
C GLU A 161 -7.55 10.36 -8.34
N THR A 162 -7.49 11.13 -7.25
CA THR A 162 -6.72 12.38 -7.15
C THR A 162 -5.86 12.41 -5.89
N VAL A 163 -4.79 13.19 -5.94
CA VAL A 163 -3.91 13.48 -4.81
C VAL A 163 -3.76 14.98 -4.64
N HIS A 164 -3.99 15.46 -3.44
CA HIS A 164 -3.87 16.88 -3.09
C HIS A 164 -2.90 17.07 -1.92
N LEU A 165 -2.24 18.22 -1.92
CA LEU A 165 -1.55 18.76 -0.76
C LEU A 165 -2.51 19.71 -0.03
N VAL A 166 -2.63 19.55 1.28
CA VAL A 166 -3.57 20.29 2.11
C VAL A 166 -2.84 21.04 3.22
#